data_3b9afa1577235751fa4a7aa081b2c52a
#
_entry.id   3b9afa1577235751fa4a7aa081b2c52a
#
_cell.length_a   1.000
_cell.length_b   1.000
_cell.length_c   1.000
_cell.angle_alpha   90.00
_cell.angle_beta   90.00
_cell.angle_gamma   90.00
#
_symmetry.space_group_name_H-M   'P 1'
#
loop_
_entity.id
_entity.type
_entity.pdbx_description
1 polymer ?
#
loop_
_entity_poly.entity_id
_entity_poly.type
_entity_poly.pdbx_seq_one_letter_code
_entity_poly.pdbx_strand_id
1 'polypeptide(L)'
;KLLDIDKEKLPEIQKSYEIVGKVSAQAAAETGLSTNTVVITGGGDMFSMLYVSGLHRKGSAVDITGTGGVISGYTETPVMDKRIMNLHHVLDGWVPFGNIDAAGVSFRFLRDVLCKKERDEAREKGIDDYAYLCQIAEKIPAGSDGLYFLPYLMGERTMGSADSRGCYIGMSMDKEIGHFIRALLEGVAFEFKRTLDIFEEHGNDIQAVYHVGGGAKGDLWNQIKADIYEKPIYTLQTDEGGVLGVALMASYAVGLIDDLVAKAEEVVKIRKIYEPNQNNFGVYREMKDAFTELHDTLQKPFKHMARVQEKYR
;
A
#
# COMPACT_ATOMS: atom_id res chain seq x y z
N LYS A 1 -8.06 32.07 -0.87
CA LYS A 1 -8.40 32.89 0.31
C LYS A 1 -8.03 32.26 1.66
N LEU A 2 -7.93 30.93 1.75
CA LEU A 2 -7.50 30.24 2.98
C LEU A 2 -5.99 30.39 3.26
N LEU A 3 -5.16 30.49 2.23
CA LEU A 3 -3.70 30.53 2.36
C LEU A 3 -3.09 31.88 2.00
N ASP A 4 -3.89 32.86 1.56
CA ASP A 4 -3.43 34.21 1.12
C ASP A 4 -2.21 34.16 0.18
N ILE A 5 -2.14 33.12 -0.66
CA ILE A 5 -1.08 32.93 -1.66
C ILE A 5 -1.54 33.56 -2.98
N ASP A 6 -0.67 34.37 -3.55
CA ASP A 6 -0.83 34.90 -4.90
C ASP A 6 -0.80 33.75 -5.92
N LYS A 7 -1.90 33.56 -6.65
CA LYS A 7 -2.05 32.49 -7.63
C LYS A 7 -1.03 32.57 -8.78
N GLU A 8 -0.55 33.75 -9.12
CA GLU A 8 0.44 33.95 -10.17
C GLU A 8 1.82 33.37 -9.81
N LYS A 9 2.05 33.05 -8.51
CA LYS A 9 3.25 32.34 -8.04
C LYS A 9 3.16 30.83 -8.20
N LEU A 10 1.99 30.29 -8.52
CA LEU A 10 1.78 28.87 -8.72
C LEU A 10 1.92 28.53 -10.20
N PRO A 11 2.51 27.38 -10.54
CA PRO A 11 2.56 26.93 -11.94
C PRO A 11 1.15 26.65 -12.45
N GLU A 12 0.99 26.72 -13.78
CA GLU A 12 -0.24 26.30 -14.44
C GLU A 12 -0.49 24.81 -14.21
N ILE A 13 -1.75 24.47 -13.87
CA ILE A 13 -2.15 23.08 -13.67
C ILE A 13 -2.55 22.51 -15.03
N GLN A 14 -1.90 21.40 -15.42
CA GLN A 14 -2.15 20.71 -16.68
C GLN A 14 -2.39 19.21 -16.41
N LYS A 15 -2.99 18.51 -17.37
CA LYS A 15 -3.15 17.05 -17.29
C LYS A 15 -1.79 16.37 -17.40
N SER A 16 -1.62 15.24 -16.74
CA SER A 16 -0.33 14.52 -16.68
C SER A 16 0.25 14.14 -18.05
N TYR A 17 -0.61 13.95 -19.03
CA TYR A 17 -0.24 13.58 -20.39
C TYR A 17 -0.20 14.77 -21.39
N GLU A 18 -0.39 16.01 -20.93
CA GLU A 18 -0.26 17.18 -21.80
C GLU A 18 1.20 17.53 -22.08
N ILE A 19 1.46 17.96 -23.32
CA ILE A 19 2.79 18.40 -23.74
C ILE A 19 3.02 19.83 -23.23
N VAL A 20 4.05 20.02 -22.41
CA VAL A 20 4.44 21.32 -21.84
C VAL A 20 5.55 22.01 -22.64
N GLY A 21 6.20 21.31 -23.57
CA GLY A 21 7.26 21.87 -24.39
C GLY A 21 8.14 20.81 -25.06
N LYS A 22 9.34 21.23 -25.39
CA LYS A 22 10.39 20.37 -25.95
C LYS A 22 11.70 20.55 -25.17
N VAL A 23 12.58 19.58 -25.31
CA VAL A 23 13.93 19.62 -24.73
C VAL A 23 14.68 20.84 -25.24
N SER A 24 15.23 21.67 -24.35
CA SER A 24 16.02 22.84 -24.68
C SER A 24 17.37 22.45 -25.31
N ALA A 25 18.01 23.38 -26.05
CA ALA A 25 19.32 23.13 -26.60
C ALA A 25 20.38 22.79 -25.52
N GLN A 26 20.28 23.42 -24.35
CA GLN A 26 21.16 23.15 -23.23
C GLN A 26 20.94 21.71 -22.70
N ALA A 27 19.69 21.34 -22.42
CA ALA A 27 19.37 20.00 -21.95
C ALA A 27 19.72 18.91 -22.96
N ALA A 28 19.55 19.19 -24.27
CA ALA A 28 19.97 18.29 -25.34
C ALA A 28 21.48 18.02 -25.31
N ALA A 29 22.28 19.07 -25.11
CA ALA A 29 23.74 18.94 -25.00
C ALA A 29 24.20 18.15 -23.78
N GLU A 30 23.48 18.29 -22.64
CA GLU A 30 23.80 17.61 -21.38
C GLU A 30 23.32 16.15 -21.34
N THR A 31 22.20 15.83 -21.98
CA THR A 31 21.54 14.50 -21.87
C THR A 31 21.70 13.63 -23.12
N GLY A 32 22.08 14.21 -24.26
CA GLY A 32 22.12 13.54 -25.57
C GLY A 32 20.72 13.37 -26.21
N LEU A 33 19.66 13.91 -25.61
CA LEU A 33 18.32 13.91 -26.20
C LEU A 33 18.23 14.90 -27.39
N SER A 34 17.30 14.63 -28.32
CA SER A 34 17.00 15.54 -29.41
C SER A 34 16.20 16.76 -28.91
N THR A 35 16.47 17.96 -29.49
CA THR A 35 15.61 19.13 -29.26
C THR A 35 14.18 18.96 -29.80
N ASN A 36 13.92 17.92 -30.60
CA ASN A 36 12.57 17.54 -31.02
C ASN A 36 11.83 16.67 -29.99
N THR A 37 12.53 16.16 -28.95
CA THR A 37 11.91 15.35 -27.88
C THR A 37 10.91 16.21 -27.13
N VAL A 38 9.67 15.75 -27.07
CA VAL A 38 8.60 16.41 -26.31
C VAL A 38 8.76 16.15 -24.81
N VAL A 39 8.31 17.10 -24.00
CA VAL A 39 8.24 17.00 -22.54
C VAL A 39 6.77 17.08 -22.16
N ILE A 40 6.31 16.11 -21.39
CA ILE A 40 4.94 16.08 -20.83
C ILE A 40 4.94 16.56 -19.38
N THR A 41 3.77 16.95 -18.86
CA THR A 41 3.59 17.32 -17.44
C THR A 41 4.03 16.19 -16.51
N GLY A 42 3.68 14.95 -16.87
CA GLY A 42 4.00 13.76 -16.06
C GLY A 42 3.12 13.64 -14.82
N GLY A 43 3.49 12.72 -13.95
CA GLY A 43 2.83 12.47 -12.67
C GLY A 43 3.82 11.92 -11.66
N GLY A 44 3.48 11.98 -10.36
CA GLY A 44 4.28 11.33 -9.34
C GLY A 44 4.39 9.82 -9.60
N ASP A 45 5.50 9.21 -9.20
CA ASP A 45 5.82 7.79 -9.40
C ASP A 45 4.72 6.86 -8.89
N MET A 46 4.22 7.11 -7.67
CA MET A 46 3.12 6.35 -7.07
C MET A 46 1.85 6.40 -7.95
N PHE A 47 1.47 7.59 -8.46
CA PHE A 47 0.24 7.72 -9.24
C PHE A 47 0.36 7.09 -10.62
N SER A 48 1.54 7.18 -11.23
CA SER A 48 1.84 6.51 -12.50
C SER A 48 1.79 4.98 -12.33
N MET A 49 2.26 4.46 -11.18
CA MET A 49 2.15 3.05 -10.84
C MET A 49 0.69 2.64 -10.56
N LEU A 50 -0.06 3.43 -9.79
CA LEU A 50 -1.48 3.15 -9.49
C LEU A 50 -2.30 3.02 -10.77
N TYR A 51 -2.08 3.92 -11.74
CA TYR A 51 -2.75 3.90 -13.03
C TYR A 51 -2.58 2.56 -13.75
N VAL A 52 -1.35 2.10 -13.93
CA VAL A 52 -1.08 0.83 -14.63
C VAL A 52 -1.37 -0.40 -13.77
N SER A 53 -1.44 -0.24 -12.45
CA SER A 53 -1.79 -1.35 -11.55
C SER A 53 -3.29 -1.62 -11.43
N GLY A 54 -4.13 -0.99 -12.26
CA GLY A 54 -5.57 -1.24 -12.31
C GLY A 54 -6.43 -0.19 -11.62
N LEU A 55 -5.84 0.89 -11.07
CA LEU A 55 -6.60 1.97 -10.43
C LEU A 55 -7.09 3.00 -11.48
N HIS A 56 -7.91 2.56 -12.39
CA HIS A 56 -8.45 3.41 -13.45
C HIS A 56 -9.97 3.23 -13.66
N ARG A 57 -10.62 2.47 -12.78
CA ARG A 57 -12.07 2.19 -12.85
C ARG A 57 -12.66 1.98 -11.46
N LYS A 58 -13.96 2.24 -11.33
CA LYS A 58 -14.73 1.94 -10.13
C LYS A 58 -14.64 0.47 -9.76
N GLY A 59 -14.63 0.18 -8.46
CA GLY A 59 -14.57 -1.18 -7.93
C GLY A 59 -13.17 -1.76 -7.85
N SER A 60 -12.13 -1.02 -8.27
CA SER A 60 -10.74 -1.43 -8.07
C SER A 60 -10.09 -0.68 -6.90
N ALA A 61 -9.21 -1.38 -6.19
CA ALA A 61 -8.27 -0.81 -5.25
C ALA A 61 -6.86 -1.33 -5.54
N VAL A 62 -5.85 -0.59 -5.13
CA VAL A 62 -4.46 -1.00 -5.24
C VAL A 62 -3.82 -0.93 -3.85
N ASP A 63 -3.25 -2.04 -3.45
CA ASP A 63 -2.45 -2.21 -2.23
C ASP A 63 -0.96 -2.19 -2.62
N ILE A 64 -0.27 -1.15 -2.24
CA ILE A 64 1.18 -1.03 -2.42
C ILE A 64 1.85 -1.37 -1.10
N THR A 65 2.43 -2.55 -0.98
CA THR A 65 3.20 -2.94 0.21
C THR A 65 4.70 -2.96 -0.11
N GLY A 66 5.36 -1.87 0.22
CA GLY A 66 6.81 -1.69 0.20
C GLY A 66 7.37 -1.55 1.62
N THR A 67 8.32 -0.64 1.86
CA THR A 67 8.80 -0.27 3.21
C THR A 67 7.64 0.23 4.06
N GLY A 68 6.93 1.25 3.59
CA GLY A 68 5.60 1.60 4.04
C GLY A 68 4.54 0.87 3.21
N GLY A 69 3.29 1.21 3.43
CA GLY A 69 2.18 0.69 2.65
C GLY A 69 1.12 1.74 2.39
N VAL A 70 0.48 1.64 1.24
CA VAL A 70 -0.64 2.50 0.84
C VAL A 70 -1.72 1.63 0.25
N ILE A 71 -2.96 1.84 0.67
CA ILE A 71 -4.12 1.27 -0.03
C ILE A 71 -4.96 2.39 -0.60
N SER A 72 -5.25 2.31 -1.89
CA SER A 72 -5.89 3.37 -2.67
C SER A 72 -7.11 2.83 -3.38
N GLY A 73 -8.17 3.64 -3.45
CA GLY A 73 -9.33 3.42 -4.29
C GLY A 73 -9.39 4.39 -5.46
N TYR A 74 -10.28 4.13 -6.42
CA TYR A 74 -10.62 5.07 -7.48
C TYR A 74 -12.04 5.60 -7.30
N THR A 75 -12.22 6.93 -7.35
CA THR A 75 -13.51 7.58 -7.22
C THR A 75 -13.65 8.77 -8.19
N GLU A 76 -14.87 9.09 -8.60
CA GLU A 76 -15.14 10.26 -9.45
C GLU A 76 -15.12 11.57 -8.65
N THR A 77 -15.39 11.50 -7.35
CA THR A 77 -15.39 12.64 -6.42
C THR A 77 -14.57 12.27 -5.19
N PRO A 78 -13.94 13.25 -4.50
CA PRO A 78 -13.14 12.96 -3.32
C PRO A 78 -14.00 12.36 -2.19
N VAL A 79 -13.44 11.44 -1.43
CA VAL A 79 -14.06 10.90 -0.20
C VAL A 79 -13.86 11.91 0.92
N MET A 80 -14.95 12.57 1.34
CA MET A 80 -14.91 13.63 2.34
C MET A 80 -14.96 13.06 3.77
N ASP A 81 -13.90 12.36 4.16
CA ASP A 81 -13.71 11.79 5.48
C ASP A 81 -12.32 12.17 6.04
N LYS A 82 -12.27 12.59 7.31
CA LYS A 82 -11.00 13.00 7.97
C LYS A 82 -9.99 11.86 8.11
N ARG A 83 -10.45 10.61 8.00
CA ARG A 83 -9.62 9.40 8.09
C ARG A 83 -8.95 9.05 6.76
N ILE A 84 -9.31 9.72 5.67
CA ILE A 84 -8.87 9.44 4.30
C ILE A 84 -8.17 10.66 3.70
N MET A 85 -7.05 10.44 3.08
CA MET A 85 -6.40 11.42 2.21
C MET A 85 -6.93 11.29 0.79
N ASN A 86 -7.01 12.40 0.07
CA ASN A 86 -7.44 12.43 -1.33
C ASN A 86 -6.41 13.17 -2.17
N LEU A 87 -6.06 12.58 -3.31
CA LEU A 87 -5.24 13.21 -4.33
C LEU A 87 -5.91 13.06 -5.70
N HIS A 88 -5.52 13.90 -6.65
CA HIS A 88 -6.04 13.80 -8.01
C HIS A 88 -5.35 12.65 -8.75
N HIS A 89 -6.11 11.90 -9.55
CA HIS A 89 -5.54 10.83 -10.36
C HIS A 89 -4.76 11.41 -11.55
N VAL A 90 -3.77 10.66 -12.11
CA VAL A 90 -3.07 11.08 -13.35
C VAL A 90 -3.97 11.09 -14.60
N LEU A 91 -5.06 10.34 -14.54
CA LEU A 91 -6.22 10.47 -15.43
C LEU A 91 -7.25 11.42 -14.79
N ASP A 92 -8.51 11.31 -15.18
CA ASP A 92 -9.59 12.00 -14.49
C ASP A 92 -9.98 11.23 -13.21
N GLY A 93 -10.53 11.93 -12.20
CA GLY A 93 -10.99 11.35 -10.95
C GLY A 93 -10.03 11.53 -9.77
N TRP A 94 -10.29 10.83 -8.70
CA TRP A 94 -9.64 10.96 -7.41
C TRP A 94 -9.08 9.62 -6.91
N VAL A 95 -8.05 9.74 -6.10
CA VAL A 95 -7.41 8.64 -5.39
C VAL A 95 -7.58 8.87 -3.89
N PRO A 96 -8.69 8.40 -3.28
CA PRO A 96 -8.75 8.28 -1.84
C PRO A 96 -7.78 7.19 -1.38
N PHE A 97 -7.06 7.43 -0.29
CA PHE A 97 -6.10 6.45 0.23
C PHE A 97 -5.85 6.56 1.73
N GLY A 98 -5.47 5.44 2.33
CA GLY A 98 -4.86 5.35 3.66
C GLY A 98 -3.45 4.81 3.55
N ASN A 99 -2.60 5.13 4.53
CA ASN A 99 -1.22 4.68 4.56
C ASN A 99 -0.80 4.09 5.90
N ILE A 100 0.17 3.19 5.84
CA ILE A 100 0.90 2.64 6.98
C ILE A 100 2.38 2.96 6.76
N ASP A 101 3.00 3.72 7.67
CA ASP A 101 4.41 4.07 7.55
C ASP A 101 5.34 2.86 7.75
N ALA A 102 4.88 1.86 8.47
CA ALA A 102 5.63 0.65 8.79
C ALA A 102 4.91 -0.63 8.36
N ALA A 103 4.69 -0.83 7.06
CA ALA A 103 4.13 -2.07 6.51
C ALA A 103 5.23 -3.15 6.34
N GLY A 104 5.91 -3.19 5.21
CA GLY A 104 6.98 -4.17 4.96
C GLY A 104 8.20 -3.98 5.86
N VAL A 105 8.47 -2.75 6.33
CA VAL A 105 9.54 -2.52 7.32
C VAL A 105 9.25 -3.20 8.66
N SER A 106 7.99 -3.41 9.03
CA SER A 106 7.65 -4.22 10.21
C SER A 106 8.09 -5.67 10.05
N PHE A 107 7.89 -6.23 8.86
CA PHE A 107 8.36 -7.60 8.58
C PHE A 107 9.89 -7.67 8.56
N ARG A 108 10.56 -6.68 7.98
CA ARG A 108 12.02 -6.56 8.03
C ARG A 108 12.53 -6.44 9.48
N PHE A 109 11.89 -5.61 10.30
CA PHE A 109 12.24 -5.47 11.72
C PHE A 109 12.10 -6.81 12.46
N LEU A 110 10.99 -7.50 12.29
CA LEU A 110 10.78 -8.82 12.90
C LEU A 110 11.88 -9.81 12.45
N ARG A 111 12.17 -9.91 11.14
CA ARG A 111 13.22 -10.75 10.58
C ARG A 111 14.58 -10.46 11.22
N ASP A 112 14.95 -9.18 11.32
CA ASP A 112 16.29 -8.77 11.74
C ASP A 112 16.49 -8.81 13.25
N VAL A 113 15.41 -8.64 14.03
CA VAL A 113 15.50 -8.52 15.50
C VAL A 113 15.03 -9.80 16.18
N LEU A 114 13.92 -10.40 15.80
CA LEU A 114 13.30 -11.52 16.49
C LEU A 114 13.58 -12.88 15.81
N CYS A 115 13.75 -12.93 14.49
CA CYS A 115 13.90 -14.17 13.72
C CYS A 115 15.34 -14.41 13.25
N LYS A 116 16.34 -14.10 14.07
CA LYS A 116 17.77 -14.28 13.69
C LYS A 116 18.11 -15.74 13.43
N LYS A 117 17.61 -16.66 14.25
CA LYS A 117 17.80 -18.10 14.12
C LYS A 117 17.18 -18.61 12.83
N GLU A 118 15.93 -18.26 12.57
CA GLU A 118 15.18 -18.68 11.38
C GLU A 118 15.81 -18.12 10.09
N ARG A 119 16.38 -16.91 10.15
CA ARG A 119 17.15 -16.33 9.05
C ARG A 119 18.43 -17.11 8.76
N ASP A 120 19.17 -17.54 9.80
CA ASP A 120 20.37 -18.35 9.63
C ASP A 120 20.01 -19.74 9.05
N GLU A 121 18.93 -20.35 9.52
CA GLU A 121 18.38 -21.60 8.95
C GLU A 121 17.98 -21.45 7.47
N ALA A 122 17.36 -20.31 7.10
CA ALA A 122 16.99 -20.01 5.71
C ALA A 122 18.23 -19.98 4.80
N ARG A 123 19.29 -19.30 5.26
CA ARG A 123 20.58 -19.22 4.53
C ARG A 123 21.25 -20.58 4.34
N GLU A 124 21.26 -21.40 5.39
CA GLU A 124 21.80 -22.78 5.31
C GLU A 124 21.03 -23.63 4.29
N LYS A 125 19.72 -23.40 4.15
CA LYS A 125 18.85 -24.08 3.18
C LYS A 125 18.86 -23.45 1.79
N GLY A 126 19.50 -22.28 1.60
CA GLY A 126 19.49 -21.55 0.34
C GLY A 126 18.11 -20.99 -0.03
N ILE A 127 17.27 -20.70 0.98
CA ILE A 127 15.91 -20.15 0.81
C ILE A 127 15.94 -18.66 1.13
N ASP A 128 15.16 -17.85 0.42
CA ASP A 128 14.94 -16.44 0.76
C ASP A 128 14.40 -16.28 2.18
N ASP A 129 14.95 -15.35 2.94
CA ASP A 129 14.62 -15.13 4.36
C ASP A 129 13.10 -14.96 4.56
N TYR A 130 12.43 -14.14 3.75
CA TYR A 130 11.00 -13.89 3.87
C TYR A 130 10.15 -15.08 3.46
N ALA A 131 10.58 -15.79 2.41
CA ALA A 131 9.89 -17.02 1.99
C ALA A 131 9.94 -18.09 3.10
N TYR A 132 11.09 -18.24 3.76
CA TYR A 132 11.23 -19.19 4.87
C TYR A 132 10.37 -18.81 6.08
N LEU A 133 10.34 -17.52 6.45
CA LEU A 133 9.48 -17.03 7.53
C LEU A 133 7.99 -17.24 7.20
N CYS A 134 7.58 -17.02 5.95
CA CYS A 134 6.22 -17.33 5.51
C CYS A 134 5.88 -18.82 5.63
N GLN A 135 6.80 -19.73 5.29
CA GLN A 135 6.60 -21.18 5.46
C GLN A 135 6.40 -21.58 6.94
N ILE A 136 7.06 -20.89 7.87
CA ILE A 136 6.84 -21.09 9.32
C ILE A 136 5.45 -20.60 9.72
N ALA A 137 5.07 -19.39 9.28
CA ALA A 137 3.79 -18.79 9.59
C ALA A 137 2.59 -19.51 8.95
N GLU A 138 2.78 -20.18 7.82
CA GLU A 138 1.74 -20.94 7.11
C GLU A 138 1.17 -22.10 7.95
N LYS A 139 1.96 -22.62 8.90
CA LYS A 139 1.56 -23.70 9.80
C LYS A 139 0.65 -23.22 10.93
N ILE A 140 0.57 -21.91 11.16
CA ILE A 140 -0.25 -21.31 12.19
C ILE A 140 -1.65 -21.06 11.61
N PRO A 141 -2.73 -21.31 12.37
CA PRO A 141 -4.07 -21.08 11.86
C PRO A 141 -4.36 -19.59 11.63
N ALA A 142 -5.38 -19.30 10.82
CA ALA A 142 -5.91 -17.95 10.64
C ALA A 142 -6.30 -17.35 11.99
N GLY A 143 -5.90 -16.10 12.20
CA GLY A 143 -6.12 -15.40 13.47
C GLY A 143 -5.01 -15.60 14.50
N SER A 144 -3.90 -16.28 14.16
CA SER A 144 -2.70 -16.41 15.00
C SER A 144 -3.01 -16.82 16.44
N ASP A 145 -4.05 -17.64 16.63
CA ASP A 145 -4.58 -18.07 17.95
C ASP A 145 -4.78 -16.89 18.93
N GLY A 146 -5.32 -15.76 18.41
CA GLY A 146 -5.63 -14.57 19.21
C GLY A 146 -4.43 -13.67 19.49
N LEU A 147 -3.30 -13.83 18.82
CA LEU A 147 -2.18 -12.89 18.87
C LEU A 147 -2.39 -11.78 17.85
N TYR A 148 -2.40 -10.53 18.31
CA TYR A 148 -2.52 -9.33 17.47
C TYR A 148 -1.19 -8.61 17.32
N PHE A 149 -0.99 -7.96 16.18
CA PHE A 149 0.10 -7.01 15.98
C PHE A 149 -0.46 -5.67 15.47
N LEU A 150 -0.15 -4.58 16.16
CA LEU A 150 -0.43 -3.22 15.71
C LEU A 150 0.78 -2.66 14.95
N PRO A 151 0.67 -2.32 13.66
CA PRO A 151 1.81 -2.04 12.78
C PRO A 151 2.36 -0.60 12.87
N TYR A 152 2.36 0.02 14.05
CA TYR A 152 2.66 1.43 14.22
C TYR A 152 4.10 1.69 14.69
N LEU A 153 5.09 0.92 14.19
CA LEU A 153 6.51 1.08 14.57
C LEU A 153 7.05 2.49 14.29
N MET A 154 6.48 3.21 13.34
CA MET A 154 6.85 4.58 12.96
C MET A 154 5.79 5.63 13.32
N GLY A 155 4.81 5.28 14.16
CA GLY A 155 3.63 6.09 14.42
C GLY A 155 2.56 5.91 13.35
N GLU A 156 1.56 6.78 13.36
CA GLU A 156 0.41 6.74 12.46
C GLU A 156 0.02 8.16 12.02
N ARG A 157 -0.45 8.32 10.78
CA ARG A 157 -0.76 9.64 10.21
C ARG A 157 -2.25 9.91 10.01
N THR A 158 -3.04 8.87 9.76
CA THR A 158 -4.43 9.03 9.28
C THR A 158 -5.48 8.77 10.35
N MET A 159 -5.48 7.59 10.95
CA MET A 159 -6.54 7.17 11.86
C MET A 159 -6.17 7.27 13.35
N GLY A 160 -4.91 7.43 13.68
CA GLY A 160 -4.40 7.57 15.04
C GLY A 160 -3.51 8.77 15.25
N SER A 161 -2.34 8.56 15.83
CA SER A 161 -1.40 9.64 16.12
C SER A 161 0.05 9.24 15.86
N ALA A 162 0.92 10.27 15.72
CA ALA A 162 2.36 10.07 15.63
C ALA A 162 2.95 9.37 16.90
N ASP A 163 2.20 9.39 18.01
CA ASP A 163 2.58 8.74 19.26
C ASP A 163 2.26 7.24 19.27
N SER A 164 1.46 6.73 18.32
CA SER A 164 1.16 5.29 18.19
C SER A 164 2.46 4.50 18.06
N ARG A 165 2.49 3.31 18.66
CA ARG A 165 3.65 2.40 18.64
C ARG A 165 3.24 1.00 18.24
N GLY A 166 4.16 0.29 17.57
CA GLY A 166 3.98 -1.12 17.27
C GLY A 166 3.94 -1.95 18.56
N CYS A 167 3.01 -2.89 18.65
CA CYS A 167 2.94 -3.79 19.78
C CYS A 167 2.29 -5.14 19.40
N TYR A 168 2.71 -6.19 20.12
CA TYR A 168 2.01 -7.47 20.15
C TYR A 168 1.12 -7.56 21.38
N ILE A 169 -0.11 -8.02 21.19
CA ILE A 169 -1.13 -8.15 22.24
C ILE A 169 -1.74 -9.55 22.17
N GLY A 170 -1.96 -10.18 23.33
CA GLY A 170 -2.48 -11.56 23.40
C GLY A 170 -1.39 -12.62 23.47
N MET A 171 -0.19 -12.27 23.94
CA MET A 171 0.88 -13.26 24.18
C MET A 171 0.53 -14.22 25.30
N SER A 172 0.80 -15.50 25.08
CA SER A 172 0.68 -16.59 26.05
C SER A 172 1.82 -17.58 25.86
N MET A 173 2.00 -18.51 26.79
CA MET A 173 3.16 -19.42 26.82
C MET A 173 3.18 -20.44 25.69
N ASP A 174 2.09 -20.63 24.98
CA ASP A 174 1.93 -21.53 23.84
C ASP A 174 2.29 -20.89 22.49
N LYS A 175 2.60 -19.60 22.45
CA LYS A 175 2.91 -18.90 21.22
C LYS A 175 4.35 -19.16 20.75
N GLU A 176 4.49 -19.64 19.53
CA GLU A 176 5.76 -19.85 18.83
C GLU A 176 6.03 -18.70 17.87
N ILE A 177 7.25 -18.62 17.32
CA ILE A 177 7.68 -17.56 16.39
C ILE A 177 6.75 -17.44 15.17
N GLY A 178 6.18 -18.54 14.71
CA GLY A 178 5.20 -18.56 13.62
C GLY A 178 3.98 -17.70 13.88
N HIS A 179 3.48 -17.67 15.14
CA HIS A 179 2.36 -16.82 15.54
C HIS A 179 2.72 -15.34 15.42
N PHE A 180 3.92 -14.94 15.83
CA PHE A 180 4.39 -13.56 15.72
C PHE A 180 4.52 -13.10 14.26
N ILE A 181 5.03 -13.98 13.40
CA ILE A 181 5.15 -13.70 11.98
C ILE A 181 3.75 -13.55 11.37
N ARG A 182 2.85 -14.50 11.60
CA ARG A 182 1.49 -14.46 11.05
C ARG A 182 0.70 -13.28 11.56
N ALA A 183 0.72 -13.01 12.86
CA ALA A 183 0.04 -11.86 13.48
C ALA A 183 0.52 -10.52 12.88
N LEU A 184 1.81 -10.40 12.54
CA LEU A 184 2.32 -9.22 11.85
C LEU A 184 1.72 -9.06 10.45
N LEU A 185 1.69 -10.14 9.66
CA LEU A 185 1.11 -10.10 8.31
C LEU A 185 -0.39 -9.77 8.36
N GLU A 186 -1.10 -10.35 9.32
CA GLU A 186 -2.53 -10.10 9.58
C GLU A 186 -2.77 -8.66 10.08
N GLY A 187 -1.94 -8.15 11.00
CA GLY A 187 -2.08 -6.81 11.55
C GLY A 187 -1.94 -5.70 10.49
N VAL A 188 -1.00 -5.85 9.56
CA VAL A 188 -0.88 -4.93 8.41
C VAL A 188 -2.13 -5.03 7.51
N ALA A 189 -2.64 -6.24 7.28
CA ALA A 189 -3.85 -6.43 6.47
C ALA A 189 -5.10 -5.87 7.16
N PHE A 190 -5.24 -6.01 8.48
CA PHE A 190 -6.34 -5.39 9.23
C PHE A 190 -6.34 -3.87 9.13
N GLU A 191 -5.19 -3.23 9.21
CA GLU A 191 -5.10 -1.78 9.05
C GLU A 191 -5.54 -1.32 7.66
N PHE A 192 -5.15 -2.03 6.61
CA PHE A 192 -5.64 -1.74 5.27
C PHE A 192 -7.14 -2.05 5.09
N LYS A 193 -7.64 -3.11 5.73
CA LYS A 193 -9.09 -3.40 5.70
C LYS A 193 -9.91 -2.26 6.31
N ARG A 194 -9.43 -1.62 7.39
CA ARG A 194 -10.09 -0.42 7.95
C ARG A 194 -10.22 0.71 6.92
N THR A 195 -9.21 0.90 6.08
CA THR A 195 -9.28 1.88 4.98
C THR A 195 -10.28 1.45 3.91
N LEU A 196 -10.29 0.16 3.53
CA LEU A 196 -11.28 -0.37 2.57
C LEU A 196 -12.71 -0.24 3.11
N ASP A 197 -12.93 -0.48 4.41
CA ASP A 197 -14.24 -0.30 5.06
C ASP A 197 -14.71 1.16 4.91
N ILE A 198 -13.82 2.16 5.09
CA ILE A 198 -14.17 3.56 4.89
C ILE A 198 -14.56 3.84 3.43
N PHE A 199 -13.90 3.23 2.45
CA PHE A 199 -14.33 3.37 1.05
C PHE A 199 -15.75 2.82 0.84
N GLU A 200 -16.04 1.65 1.42
CA GLU A 200 -17.35 1.02 1.35
C GLU A 200 -18.44 1.84 2.09
N GLU A 201 -18.13 2.41 3.27
CA GLU A 201 -19.00 3.36 4.01
C GLU A 201 -19.41 4.55 3.14
N HIS A 202 -18.56 4.98 2.23
CA HIS A 202 -18.80 6.10 1.30
C HIS A 202 -19.32 5.65 -0.08
N GLY A 203 -19.82 4.43 -0.19
CA GLY A 203 -20.47 3.91 -1.40
C GLY A 203 -19.51 3.47 -2.50
N ASN A 204 -18.23 3.28 -2.18
CA ASN A 204 -17.23 2.76 -3.11
C ASN A 204 -17.10 1.25 -2.91
N ASP A 205 -17.92 0.48 -3.61
CA ASP A 205 -17.91 -0.98 -3.56
C ASP A 205 -16.68 -1.55 -4.28
N ILE A 206 -15.68 -1.98 -3.50
CA ILE A 206 -14.45 -2.57 -4.03
C ILE A 206 -14.71 -4.04 -4.40
N GLN A 207 -14.45 -4.40 -5.65
CA GLN A 207 -14.64 -5.75 -6.19
C GLN A 207 -13.33 -6.55 -6.27
N ALA A 208 -12.20 -5.86 -6.41
CA ALA A 208 -10.88 -6.49 -6.53
C ALA A 208 -9.78 -5.57 -6.02
N VAL A 209 -8.71 -6.18 -5.48
CA VAL A 209 -7.53 -5.45 -5.00
C VAL A 209 -6.30 -5.92 -5.76
N TYR A 210 -5.59 -4.99 -6.40
CA TYR A 210 -4.30 -5.26 -7.04
C TYR A 210 -3.19 -5.03 -6.04
N HIS A 211 -2.39 -6.07 -5.76
CA HIS A 211 -1.30 -5.99 -4.79
C HIS A 211 0.03 -5.89 -5.52
N VAL A 212 0.78 -4.83 -5.24
CA VAL A 212 2.07 -4.50 -5.85
C VAL A 212 3.13 -4.18 -4.80
N GLY A 213 4.38 -4.13 -5.23
CA GLY A 213 5.53 -3.92 -4.37
C GLY A 213 6.10 -5.22 -3.81
N GLY A 214 7.06 -5.10 -2.87
CA GLY A 214 7.78 -6.26 -2.30
C GLY A 214 6.88 -7.27 -1.59
N GLY A 215 5.84 -6.80 -0.92
CA GLY A 215 4.85 -7.65 -0.23
C GLY A 215 4.08 -8.58 -1.16
N ALA A 216 3.85 -8.16 -2.40
CA ALA A 216 3.14 -8.95 -3.41
C ALA A 216 3.86 -10.22 -3.84
N LYS A 217 5.14 -10.40 -3.48
CA LYS A 217 5.92 -11.60 -3.78
C LYS A 217 5.61 -12.78 -2.85
N GLY A 218 5.00 -12.51 -1.68
CA GLY A 218 4.69 -13.53 -0.67
C GLY A 218 3.31 -14.16 -0.87
N ASP A 219 3.23 -15.44 -1.25
CA ASP A 219 1.96 -16.14 -1.47
C ASP A 219 1.09 -16.15 -0.21
N LEU A 220 1.66 -16.42 0.96
CA LEU A 220 0.92 -16.42 2.22
C LEU A 220 0.33 -15.04 2.53
N TRP A 221 1.10 -13.97 2.34
CA TRP A 221 0.60 -12.61 2.63
C TRP A 221 -0.51 -12.20 1.68
N ASN A 222 -0.42 -12.57 0.39
CA ASN A 222 -1.49 -12.34 -0.57
C ASN A 222 -2.78 -13.09 -0.17
N GLN A 223 -2.66 -14.35 0.28
CA GLN A 223 -3.82 -15.13 0.74
C GLN A 223 -4.43 -14.54 2.02
N ILE A 224 -3.61 -14.16 3.01
CA ILE A 224 -4.08 -13.47 4.24
C ILE A 224 -4.86 -12.20 3.87
N LYS A 225 -4.34 -11.40 2.94
CA LYS A 225 -5.03 -10.18 2.47
C LYS A 225 -6.33 -10.50 1.76
N ALA A 226 -6.36 -11.51 0.88
CA ALA A 226 -7.59 -11.93 0.22
C ALA A 226 -8.67 -12.32 1.23
N ASP A 227 -8.29 -13.10 2.26
CA ASP A 227 -9.20 -13.58 3.28
C ASP A 227 -9.72 -12.46 4.19
N ILE A 228 -8.84 -11.53 4.62
CA ILE A 228 -9.19 -10.39 5.48
C ILE A 228 -10.01 -9.35 4.72
N TYR A 229 -9.67 -9.07 3.46
CA TYR A 229 -10.41 -8.10 2.64
C TYR A 229 -11.73 -8.67 2.12
N GLU A 230 -11.86 -10.00 2.11
CA GLU A 230 -12.97 -10.73 1.48
C GLU A 230 -13.12 -10.39 -0.01
N LYS A 231 -11.99 -10.13 -0.66
CA LYS A 231 -11.89 -9.73 -2.06
C LYS A 231 -10.74 -10.49 -2.73
N PRO A 232 -10.86 -10.80 -4.03
CA PRO A 232 -9.74 -11.38 -4.76
C PRO A 232 -8.55 -10.41 -4.81
N ILE A 233 -7.35 -10.96 -4.60
CA ILE A 233 -6.08 -10.23 -4.74
C ILE A 233 -5.43 -10.63 -6.06
N TYR A 234 -5.13 -9.63 -6.88
CA TYR A 234 -4.44 -9.77 -8.15
C TYR A 234 -3.00 -9.30 -8.00
N THR A 235 -2.02 -10.14 -8.30
CA THR A 235 -0.62 -9.74 -8.42
C THR A 235 -0.22 -9.61 -9.88
N LEU A 236 0.71 -8.71 -10.19
CA LEU A 236 1.10 -8.35 -11.54
C LEU A 236 2.43 -8.96 -11.94
N GLN A 237 2.67 -9.13 -13.26
CA GLN A 237 3.95 -9.62 -13.78
C GLN A 237 5.03 -8.54 -13.79
N THR A 238 4.65 -7.26 -13.82
CA THR A 238 5.60 -6.14 -13.84
C THR A 238 5.84 -5.59 -12.44
N ASP A 239 7.12 -5.34 -12.13
CA ASP A 239 7.54 -4.66 -10.90
C ASP A 239 7.78 -3.15 -11.12
N GLU A 240 7.87 -2.68 -12.39
CA GLU A 240 8.24 -1.32 -12.79
C GLU A 240 7.05 -0.48 -13.28
N GLY A 241 5.94 -0.56 -12.56
CA GLY A 241 4.69 0.10 -12.94
C GLY A 241 4.81 1.62 -13.10
N GLY A 242 5.60 2.30 -12.27
CA GLY A 242 5.80 3.76 -12.36
C GLY A 242 6.39 4.20 -13.69
N VAL A 243 7.46 3.55 -14.12
CA VAL A 243 8.11 3.83 -15.42
C VAL A 243 7.18 3.51 -16.58
N LEU A 244 6.48 2.37 -16.52
CA LEU A 244 5.51 1.99 -17.54
C LEU A 244 4.38 3.02 -17.65
N GLY A 245 3.84 3.49 -16.53
CA GLY A 245 2.78 4.49 -16.51
C GLY A 245 3.17 5.80 -17.17
N VAL A 246 4.37 6.32 -16.86
CA VAL A 246 4.90 7.53 -17.51
C VAL A 246 5.13 7.30 -19.00
N ALA A 247 5.67 6.13 -19.40
CA ALA A 247 5.89 5.81 -20.81
C ALA A 247 4.58 5.74 -21.61
N LEU A 248 3.51 5.19 -21.03
CA LEU A 248 2.19 5.18 -21.66
C LEU A 248 1.61 6.59 -21.80
N MET A 249 1.70 7.44 -20.76
CA MET A 249 1.27 8.84 -20.84
C MET A 249 2.03 9.60 -21.92
N ALA A 250 3.35 9.42 -22.02
CA ALA A 250 4.15 10.04 -23.09
C ALA A 250 3.78 9.53 -24.49
N SER A 251 3.52 8.23 -24.63
CA SER A 251 3.07 7.62 -25.89
C SER A 251 1.71 8.16 -26.34
N TYR A 252 0.79 8.36 -25.40
CA TYR A 252 -0.49 8.99 -25.67
C TYR A 252 -0.34 10.44 -26.12
N ALA A 253 0.51 11.20 -25.42
CA ALA A 253 0.76 12.61 -25.74
C ALA A 253 1.27 12.84 -27.18
N VAL A 254 2.02 11.89 -27.75
CA VAL A 254 2.54 11.97 -29.12
C VAL A 254 1.72 11.20 -30.15
N GLY A 255 0.54 10.67 -29.74
CA GLY A 255 -0.39 9.99 -30.66
C GLY A 255 0.04 8.58 -31.08
N LEU A 256 0.92 7.92 -30.30
CA LEU A 256 1.30 6.51 -30.53
C LEU A 256 0.26 5.54 -30.00
N ILE A 257 -0.57 5.96 -29.06
CA ILE A 257 -1.71 5.24 -28.52
C ILE A 257 -2.90 6.20 -28.39
N ASP A 258 -4.11 5.68 -28.57
CA ASP A 258 -5.35 6.47 -28.58
C ASP A 258 -6.14 6.37 -27.26
N ASP A 259 -5.89 5.32 -26.46
CA ASP A 259 -6.59 5.05 -25.21
C ASP A 259 -5.61 4.55 -24.13
N LEU A 260 -5.44 5.38 -23.10
CA LEU A 260 -4.54 5.11 -21.99
C LEU A 260 -4.99 3.89 -21.17
N VAL A 261 -6.30 3.76 -20.90
CA VAL A 261 -6.86 2.67 -20.08
C VAL A 261 -6.75 1.35 -20.82
N ALA A 262 -7.25 1.30 -22.05
CA ALA A 262 -7.19 0.09 -22.87
C ALA A 262 -5.73 -0.39 -23.07
N LYS A 263 -4.79 0.54 -23.26
CA LYS A 263 -3.37 0.19 -23.42
C LYS A 263 -2.76 -0.33 -22.13
N ALA A 264 -3.08 0.23 -20.97
CA ALA A 264 -2.64 -0.30 -19.69
C ALA A 264 -3.14 -1.74 -19.48
N GLU A 265 -4.42 -2.00 -19.75
CA GLU A 265 -5.01 -3.34 -19.65
C GLU A 265 -4.39 -4.36 -20.64
N GLU A 266 -3.97 -3.90 -21.81
CA GLU A 266 -3.27 -4.74 -22.79
C GLU A 266 -1.88 -5.15 -22.32
N VAL A 267 -1.10 -4.21 -21.78
CA VAL A 267 0.33 -4.44 -21.48
C VAL A 267 0.58 -4.99 -20.08
N VAL A 268 -0.28 -4.69 -19.11
CA VAL A 268 -0.16 -5.18 -17.74
C VAL A 268 -0.84 -6.55 -17.62
N LYS A 269 -0.07 -7.56 -17.25
CA LYS A 269 -0.56 -8.92 -17.12
C LYS A 269 -0.66 -9.35 -15.66
N ILE A 270 -1.75 -10.03 -15.33
CA ILE A 270 -1.92 -10.68 -14.03
C ILE A 270 -0.94 -11.84 -13.95
N ARG A 271 -0.20 -11.92 -12.83
CA ARG A 271 0.68 -13.05 -12.51
C ARG A 271 -0.08 -14.17 -11.82
N LYS A 272 -0.86 -13.82 -10.79
CA LYS A 272 -1.64 -14.78 -9.98
C LYS A 272 -2.84 -14.09 -9.36
N ILE A 273 -3.89 -14.86 -9.14
CA ILE A 273 -5.11 -14.45 -8.43
C ILE A 273 -5.19 -15.30 -7.16
N TYR A 274 -5.48 -14.66 -6.03
CA TYR A 274 -5.74 -15.29 -4.75
C TYR A 274 -7.19 -15.06 -4.41
N GLU A 275 -7.99 -16.11 -4.53
CA GLU A 275 -9.40 -16.06 -4.14
C GLU A 275 -9.53 -16.15 -2.62
N PRO A 276 -10.46 -15.39 -2.01
CA PRO A 276 -10.65 -15.41 -0.57
C PRO A 276 -11.19 -16.76 -0.08
N ASN A 277 -10.60 -17.28 0.99
CA ASN A 277 -11.05 -18.50 1.66
C ASN A 277 -12.17 -18.18 2.66
N GLN A 278 -13.39 -18.47 2.30
CA GLN A 278 -14.57 -18.18 3.13
C GLN A 278 -14.53 -18.84 4.52
N ASN A 279 -13.79 -19.93 4.70
CA ASN A 279 -13.65 -20.58 6.00
C ASN A 279 -12.95 -19.68 7.04
N ASN A 280 -12.16 -18.70 6.59
CA ASN A 280 -11.43 -17.78 7.45
C ASN A 280 -12.22 -16.49 7.74
N PHE A 281 -13.35 -16.23 7.09
CA PHE A 281 -14.10 -14.97 7.24
C PHE A 281 -14.57 -14.74 8.68
N GLY A 282 -15.10 -15.77 9.33
CA GLY A 282 -15.63 -15.65 10.70
C GLY A 282 -14.56 -15.15 11.67
N VAL A 283 -13.41 -15.82 11.71
CA VAL A 283 -12.31 -15.45 12.61
C VAL A 283 -11.75 -14.07 12.27
N TYR A 284 -11.58 -13.74 11.00
CA TYR A 284 -10.98 -12.45 10.61
C TYR A 284 -11.93 -11.26 10.82
N ARG A 285 -13.24 -11.42 10.69
CA ARG A 285 -14.23 -10.39 11.05
C ARG A 285 -14.17 -10.04 12.53
N GLU A 286 -14.24 -11.07 13.40
CA GLU A 286 -14.13 -10.87 14.84
C GLU A 286 -12.80 -10.24 15.25
N MET A 287 -11.69 -10.71 14.67
CA MET A 287 -10.37 -10.15 14.94
C MET A 287 -10.22 -8.72 14.47
N LYS A 288 -10.78 -8.35 13.30
CA LYS A 288 -10.75 -6.98 12.79
C LYS A 288 -11.48 -6.02 13.75
N ASP A 289 -12.60 -6.44 14.29
CA ASP A 289 -13.37 -5.64 15.25
C ASP A 289 -12.57 -5.43 16.55
N ALA A 290 -11.99 -6.49 17.10
CA ALA A 290 -11.09 -6.40 18.25
C ALA A 290 -9.82 -5.58 17.95
N PHE A 291 -9.24 -5.71 16.78
CA PHE A 291 -8.09 -4.90 16.33
C PHE A 291 -8.43 -3.40 16.35
N THR A 292 -9.61 -3.03 15.87
CA THR A 292 -10.08 -1.64 15.87
C THR A 292 -10.28 -1.11 17.28
N GLU A 293 -10.89 -1.91 18.17
CA GLU A 293 -11.05 -1.55 19.58
C GLU A 293 -9.70 -1.39 20.30
N LEU A 294 -8.75 -2.29 20.06
CA LEU A 294 -7.39 -2.21 20.61
C LEU A 294 -6.67 -0.93 20.12
N HIS A 295 -6.77 -0.63 18.83
CA HIS A 295 -6.20 0.59 18.27
C HIS A 295 -6.73 1.83 19.00
N ASP A 296 -8.05 1.96 19.11
CA ASP A 296 -8.70 3.14 19.71
C ASP A 296 -8.40 3.26 21.21
N THR A 297 -8.43 2.15 21.93
CA THR A 297 -8.13 2.08 23.37
C THR A 297 -6.69 2.49 23.67
N LEU A 298 -5.73 2.10 22.84
CA LEU A 298 -4.31 2.34 23.06
C LEU A 298 -3.84 3.76 22.70
N GLN A 299 -4.65 4.58 22.04
CA GLN A 299 -4.26 5.96 21.70
C GLN A 299 -3.90 6.80 22.95
N LYS A 300 -4.62 6.65 24.06
CA LYS A 300 -4.33 7.35 25.30
C LYS A 300 -3.05 6.84 25.99
N PRO A 301 -2.84 5.53 26.18
CA PRO A 301 -1.56 4.96 26.62
C PRO A 301 -0.36 5.40 25.77
N PHE A 302 -0.44 5.38 24.45
CA PHE A 302 0.65 5.80 23.57
C PHE A 302 1.06 7.26 23.81
N LYS A 303 0.09 8.18 23.88
CA LYS A 303 0.38 9.58 24.24
C LYS A 303 1.04 9.74 25.61
N HIS A 304 0.65 8.91 26.59
CA HIS A 304 1.28 8.92 27.90
C HIS A 304 2.75 8.43 27.82
N MET A 305 3.00 7.33 27.10
CA MET A 305 4.35 6.79 26.86
C MET A 305 5.26 7.81 26.17
N ALA A 306 4.76 8.51 25.15
CA ALA A 306 5.51 9.56 24.45
C ALA A 306 5.94 10.67 25.40
N ARG A 307 5.05 11.18 26.24
CA ARG A 307 5.35 12.19 27.26
C ARG A 307 6.41 11.73 28.27
N VAL A 308 6.32 10.46 28.71
CA VAL A 308 7.33 9.89 29.62
C VAL A 308 8.69 9.85 28.91
N GLN A 309 8.73 9.41 27.66
CA GLN A 309 9.95 9.36 26.86
C GLN A 309 10.59 10.74 26.67
N GLU A 310 9.79 11.78 26.36
CA GLU A 310 10.29 13.16 26.25
C GLU A 310 10.86 13.71 27.57
N LYS A 311 10.20 13.39 28.69
CA LYS A 311 10.61 13.89 30.01
C LYS A 311 11.98 13.33 30.46
N TYR A 312 12.36 12.14 30.01
CA TYR A 312 13.57 11.43 30.48
C TYR A 312 14.65 11.27 29.38
N ARG A 313 14.49 11.92 28.23
CA ARG A 313 15.54 12.15 27.23
C ARG A 313 16.42 13.35 27.62
#